data_05ed09d34a07a05dc514da6fe25865e0
#
_entry.id   05ed09d34a07a05dc514da6fe25865e0
#
_cell.length_a   1.000
_cell.length_b   1.000
_cell.length_c   1.000
_cell.angle_alpha   90.00
_cell.angle_beta   90.00
_cell.angle_gamma   90.00
#
_symmetry.space_group_name_H-M   'P 1'
#
loop_
_entity.id
_entity.type
_entity.pdbx_description
1 polymer ?
#
loop_
_entity_poly.entity_id
_entity_poly.type
_entity_poly.pdbx_seq_one_letter_code
_entity_poly.pdbx_strand_id
1 'polypeptide(L)'
;MTDSFGARSTLAVGGKDYEIYLLDAVKEGHVERLPYSLKILMENLLRHEDGRDVTRDDILALANWDPKADPSTEISFTPARVVLQDFTGVPAVVDLAAMRDAVVKLGGSAEAINPLSPAELVIDH
;
A
#
# COMPACT_ATOMS: atom_id res chain seq x y z
N MET A 1 2.34 2.35 14.30
CA MET A 1 1.17 1.79 13.61
C MET A 1 0.03 1.77 14.60
N THR A 2 -1.06 2.34 14.25
CA THR A 2 -2.31 2.32 15.00
C THR A 2 -3.11 1.10 14.53
N ASP A 3 -3.94 0.51 15.36
CA ASP A 3 -4.86 -0.57 14.98
C ASP A 3 -6.19 -0.29 15.68
N SER A 4 -6.87 0.76 15.20
CA SER A 4 -8.06 1.30 15.87
C SER A 4 -9.26 0.36 15.81
N PHE A 5 -9.21 -0.65 14.92
CA PHE A 5 -10.25 -1.66 14.77
C PHE A 5 -9.88 -3.00 15.42
N GLY A 6 -8.64 -3.18 15.87
CA GLY A 6 -8.16 -4.49 16.35
C GLY A 6 -8.12 -5.53 15.24
N ALA A 7 -7.78 -5.11 14.03
CA ALA A 7 -7.81 -5.95 12.84
C ALA A 7 -6.59 -6.88 12.70
N ARG A 8 -5.47 -6.54 13.34
CA ARG A 8 -4.23 -7.31 13.26
C ARG A 8 -4.41 -8.68 13.87
N SER A 9 -4.03 -9.71 13.13
CA SER A 9 -4.19 -11.12 13.53
C SER A 9 -3.08 -11.98 12.93
N THR A 10 -3.08 -13.25 13.26
CA THR A 10 -2.11 -14.24 12.77
C THR A 10 -2.82 -15.36 12.05
N LEU A 11 -2.30 -15.74 10.89
CA LEU A 11 -2.72 -16.90 10.12
C LEU A 11 -1.60 -17.93 10.12
N ALA A 12 -1.83 -19.08 10.72
CA ALA A 12 -0.87 -20.20 10.73
C ALA A 12 -1.10 -21.10 9.50
N VAL A 13 -0.11 -21.23 8.63
CA VAL A 13 -0.16 -22.07 7.42
C VAL A 13 1.15 -22.85 7.28
N GLY A 14 1.07 -24.16 7.18
CA GLY A 14 2.23 -25.01 6.94
C GLY A 14 3.35 -24.87 7.99
N GLY A 15 3.01 -24.60 9.24
CA GLY A 15 3.97 -24.39 10.34
C GLY A 15 4.64 -23.02 10.35
N LYS A 16 4.14 -22.08 9.55
CA LYS A 16 4.58 -20.68 9.56
C LYS A 16 3.41 -19.77 9.93
N ASP A 17 3.72 -18.72 10.66
CA ASP A 17 2.79 -17.69 11.06
C ASP A 17 2.92 -16.48 10.14
N TYR A 18 1.79 -16.02 9.63
CA TYR A 18 1.68 -14.83 8.79
C TYR A 18 0.84 -13.78 9.48
N GLU A 19 1.33 -12.53 9.51
CA GLU A 19 0.53 -11.41 9.97
C GLU A 19 -0.50 -11.05 8.90
N ILE A 20 -1.76 -10.99 9.32
CA ILE A 20 -2.90 -10.62 8.50
C ILE A 20 -3.72 -9.52 9.16
N TYR A 21 -4.57 -8.87 8.39
CA TYR A 21 -5.53 -7.88 8.89
C TYR A 21 -6.94 -8.31 8.50
N LEU A 22 -7.76 -8.58 9.51
CA LEU A 22 -9.11 -9.11 9.34
C LEU A 22 -10.08 -8.00 8.95
N LEU A 23 -10.71 -8.13 7.79
CA LEU A 23 -11.73 -7.19 7.33
C LEU A 23 -12.94 -7.19 8.25
N ASP A 24 -13.27 -8.33 8.82
CA ASP A 24 -14.41 -8.50 9.75
C ASP A 24 -14.23 -7.76 11.08
N ALA A 25 -13.06 -7.19 11.35
CA ALA A 25 -12.84 -6.32 12.50
C ALA A 25 -13.58 -4.98 12.35
N VAL A 26 -13.80 -4.52 11.12
CA VAL A 26 -14.58 -3.32 10.83
C VAL A 26 -16.06 -3.68 10.86
N LYS A 27 -16.73 -3.33 11.95
CA LYS A 27 -18.16 -3.66 12.17
C LYS A 27 -19.11 -2.62 11.59
N GLU A 28 -18.61 -1.43 11.33
CA GLU A 28 -19.33 -0.33 10.70
C GLU A 28 -19.35 -0.48 9.18
N GLY A 29 -20.39 0.03 8.53
CA GLY A 29 -20.52 0.01 7.08
C GLY A 29 -20.95 -1.35 6.52
N HIS A 30 -20.50 -1.65 5.31
CA HIS A 30 -20.93 -2.81 4.53
C HIS A 30 -19.72 -3.55 3.92
N VAL A 31 -18.70 -3.83 4.72
CA VAL A 31 -17.42 -4.42 4.26
C VAL A 31 -17.62 -5.73 3.51
N GLU A 32 -18.58 -6.58 3.94
CA GLU A 32 -18.92 -7.84 3.29
C GLU A 32 -19.41 -7.67 1.84
N ARG A 33 -20.00 -6.49 1.53
CA ARG A 33 -20.57 -6.16 0.20
C ARG A 33 -19.57 -5.50 -0.74
N LEU A 34 -18.41 -5.10 -0.24
CA LEU A 34 -17.38 -4.47 -1.07
C LEU A 34 -16.91 -5.40 -2.18
N PRO A 35 -16.69 -4.90 -3.40
CA PRO A 35 -15.98 -5.62 -4.44
C PRO A 35 -14.60 -6.09 -3.96
N TYR A 36 -14.06 -7.16 -4.53
CA TYR A 36 -12.74 -7.69 -4.14
C TYR A 36 -11.62 -6.65 -4.20
N SER A 37 -11.62 -5.80 -5.23
CA SER A 37 -10.65 -4.71 -5.35
C SER A 37 -10.69 -3.75 -4.16
N LEU A 38 -11.89 -3.39 -3.70
CA LEU A 38 -12.05 -2.52 -2.53
C LEU A 38 -11.75 -3.25 -1.21
N LYS A 39 -11.95 -4.57 -1.14
CA LYS A 39 -11.51 -5.37 0.01
C LYS A 39 -9.98 -5.41 0.13
N ILE A 40 -9.26 -5.47 -1.00
CA ILE A 40 -7.80 -5.37 -1.01
C ILE A 40 -7.34 -3.98 -0.52
N LEU A 41 -8.00 -2.91 -0.99
CA LEU A 41 -7.72 -1.56 -0.50
C LEU A 41 -8.05 -1.41 0.99
N MET A 42 -9.16 -2.00 1.46
CA MET A 42 -9.52 -2.00 2.88
C MET A 42 -8.44 -2.68 3.75
N GLU A 43 -7.94 -3.84 3.33
CA GLU A 43 -6.86 -4.52 4.06
C GLU A 43 -5.58 -3.68 4.04
N ASN A 44 -5.30 -3.00 2.93
CA ASN A 44 -4.17 -2.08 2.82
C ASN A 44 -4.28 -0.91 3.80
N LEU A 45 -5.45 -0.27 3.92
CA LEU A 45 -5.68 0.79 4.89
C LEU A 45 -5.53 0.29 6.33
N LEU A 46 -6.12 -0.86 6.68
CA LEU A 46 -6.00 -1.46 8.02
C LEU A 46 -4.54 -1.76 8.38
N ARG A 47 -3.75 -2.21 7.41
CA ARG A 47 -2.33 -2.53 7.58
C ARG A 47 -1.47 -1.29 7.79
N HIS A 48 -1.82 -0.18 7.19
CA HIS A 48 -1.02 1.05 7.17
C HIS A 48 -1.62 2.19 8.01
N GLU A 49 -2.64 1.91 8.82
CA GLU A 49 -3.23 2.89 9.70
C GLU A 49 -2.16 3.52 10.62
N ASP A 50 -2.01 4.83 10.55
CA ASP A 50 -1.03 5.57 11.35
C ASP A 50 -1.65 6.80 12.05
N GLY A 51 -2.90 7.10 11.74
CA GLY A 51 -3.65 8.24 12.29
C GLY A 51 -3.29 9.58 11.66
N ARG A 52 -2.46 9.58 10.61
CA ARG A 52 -2.02 10.78 9.89
C ARG A 52 -2.28 10.68 8.39
N ASP A 53 -1.62 9.74 7.72
CA ASP A 53 -1.73 9.52 6.27
C ASP A 53 -2.82 8.50 5.96
N VAL A 54 -3.07 7.57 6.87
CA VAL A 54 -4.20 6.64 6.87
C VAL A 54 -4.88 6.72 8.23
N THR A 55 -6.10 7.23 8.22
CA THR A 55 -6.88 7.47 9.43
C THR A 55 -8.02 6.46 9.58
N ARG A 56 -8.60 6.40 10.79
CA ARG A 56 -9.83 5.64 11.01
C ARG A 56 -10.96 6.09 10.08
N ASP A 57 -11.05 7.39 9.80
CA ASP A 57 -12.11 7.95 8.96
C ASP A 57 -11.97 7.51 7.50
N ASP A 58 -10.75 7.34 6.98
CA ASP A 58 -10.51 6.79 5.64
C ASP A 58 -11.00 5.34 5.53
N ILE A 59 -10.75 4.53 6.57
CA ILE A 59 -11.22 3.15 6.65
C ILE A 59 -12.75 3.12 6.68
N LEU A 60 -13.39 3.97 7.48
CA LEU A 60 -14.85 4.07 7.57
C LEU A 60 -15.47 4.60 6.27
N ALA A 61 -14.83 5.54 5.60
CA ALA A 61 -15.28 6.04 4.30
C ALA A 61 -15.31 4.90 3.27
N LEU A 62 -14.27 4.06 3.22
CA LEU A 62 -14.25 2.92 2.33
C LEU A 62 -15.27 1.83 2.74
N ALA A 63 -15.46 1.58 4.04
CA ALA A 63 -16.45 0.64 4.55
C ALA A 63 -17.89 1.02 4.17
N ASN A 64 -18.15 2.32 4.02
CA ASN A 64 -19.44 2.89 3.63
C ASN A 64 -19.52 3.24 2.13
N TRP A 65 -18.61 2.71 1.31
CA TRP A 65 -18.61 3.01 -0.12
C TRP A 65 -19.96 2.69 -0.78
N ASP A 66 -20.47 3.67 -1.56
CA ASP A 66 -21.69 3.56 -2.36
C ASP A 66 -21.33 3.67 -3.86
N PRO A 67 -21.65 2.64 -4.68
CA PRO A 67 -21.36 2.64 -6.11
C PRO A 67 -22.14 3.71 -6.90
N LYS A 68 -23.14 4.33 -6.30
CA LYS A 68 -23.99 5.36 -6.92
C LYS A 68 -23.62 6.78 -6.50
N ALA A 69 -22.77 6.92 -5.48
CA ALA A 69 -22.33 8.23 -5.03
C ALA A 69 -21.31 8.84 -5.99
N ASP A 70 -21.29 10.15 -6.09
CA ASP A 70 -20.23 10.85 -6.78
C ASP A 70 -18.90 10.63 -6.02
N PRO A 71 -17.80 10.30 -6.72
CA PRO A 71 -16.51 10.07 -6.08
C PRO A 71 -15.97 11.38 -5.51
N SER A 72 -15.88 11.47 -4.19
CA SER A 72 -15.45 12.68 -3.48
C SER A 72 -14.42 12.39 -2.38
N THR A 73 -14.12 11.12 -2.11
CA THR A 73 -13.20 10.72 -1.04
C THR A 73 -11.92 10.15 -1.65
N GLU A 74 -10.80 10.71 -1.26
CA GLU A 74 -9.47 10.20 -1.57
C GLU A 74 -8.95 9.37 -0.40
N ILE A 75 -8.21 8.31 -0.69
CA ILE A 75 -7.54 7.47 0.29
C ILE A 75 -6.05 7.34 -0.06
N SER A 76 -5.20 7.23 0.95
CA SER A 76 -3.80 6.87 0.77
C SER A 76 -3.67 5.38 0.49
N PHE A 77 -2.79 5.01 -0.43
CA PHE A 77 -2.53 3.63 -0.80
C PHE A 77 -1.02 3.34 -0.77
N THR A 78 -0.62 2.28 -0.07
CA THR A 78 0.76 1.82 -0.02
C THR A 78 0.90 0.55 -0.86
N PRO A 79 1.50 0.60 -2.05
CA PRO A 79 1.66 -0.58 -2.88
C PRO A 79 2.65 -1.56 -2.25
N ALA A 80 2.34 -2.85 -2.32
CA ALA A 80 3.28 -3.90 -1.92
C ALA A 80 4.39 -4.10 -2.97
N ARG A 81 4.11 -3.75 -4.23
CA ARG A 81 5.02 -3.86 -5.36
C ARG A 81 4.63 -2.86 -6.45
N VAL A 82 5.63 -2.32 -7.12
CA VAL A 82 5.47 -1.47 -8.30
C VAL A 82 5.97 -2.23 -9.52
N VAL A 83 5.16 -2.31 -10.57
CA VAL A 83 5.58 -2.87 -11.86
C VAL A 83 5.73 -1.72 -12.84
N LEU A 84 6.92 -1.63 -13.43
CA LEU A 84 7.27 -0.62 -14.41
C LEU A 84 7.31 -1.26 -15.81
N GLN A 85 6.64 -0.66 -16.74
CA GLN A 85 6.78 -0.95 -18.15
C GLN A 85 8.10 -0.32 -18.65
N ASP A 86 8.77 -0.91 -19.62
CA ASP A 86 10.12 -0.50 -20.03
C ASP A 86 10.20 0.93 -20.60
N PHE A 87 9.18 1.38 -21.32
CA PHE A 87 9.16 2.73 -21.88
C PHE A 87 9.15 3.82 -20.78
N THR A 88 8.32 3.65 -19.77
CA THR A 88 8.22 4.60 -18.63
C THR A 88 9.15 4.23 -17.48
N GLY A 89 9.54 2.97 -17.36
CA GLY A 89 10.40 2.46 -16.30
C GLY A 89 11.87 2.83 -16.47
N VAL A 90 12.38 2.89 -17.71
CA VAL A 90 13.79 3.24 -17.95
C VAL A 90 14.15 4.63 -17.44
N PRO A 91 13.36 5.71 -17.68
CA PRO A 91 13.62 7.01 -17.07
C PRO A 91 13.69 6.96 -15.54
N ALA A 92 12.77 6.23 -14.88
CA ALA A 92 12.78 6.09 -13.43
C ALA A 92 14.06 5.40 -12.92
N VAL A 93 14.52 4.35 -13.60
CA VAL A 93 15.79 3.68 -13.26
C VAL A 93 17.00 4.61 -13.46
N VAL A 94 17.01 5.41 -14.53
CA VAL A 94 18.06 6.41 -14.79
C VAL A 94 18.08 7.47 -13.68
N ASP A 95 16.93 7.95 -13.25
CA ASP A 95 16.83 8.92 -12.15
C ASP A 95 17.36 8.34 -10.84
N LEU A 96 17.02 7.09 -10.51
CA LEU A 96 17.55 6.41 -9.32
C LEU A 96 19.08 6.27 -9.39
N ALA A 97 19.62 5.92 -10.57
CA ALA A 97 21.06 5.82 -10.77
C ALA A 97 21.75 7.19 -10.59
N ALA A 98 21.18 8.25 -11.15
CA ALA A 98 21.68 9.61 -10.99
C ALA A 98 21.64 10.09 -9.53
N MET A 99 20.58 9.74 -8.79
CA MET A 99 20.46 10.03 -7.36
C MET A 99 21.54 9.29 -6.55
N ARG A 100 21.86 8.04 -6.87
CA ARG A 100 22.95 7.29 -6.24
C ARG A 100 24.30 7.97 -6.46
N ASP A 101 24.58 8.37 -7.69
CA ASP A 101 25.82 9.11 -8.00
C ASP A 101 25.90 10.43 -7.24
N ALA A 102 24.81 11.17 -7.13
CA ALA A 102 24.75 12.41 -6.40
C ALA A 102 25.01 12.20 -4.89
N VAL A 103 24.39 11.20 -4.27
CA VAL A 103 24.60 10.90 -2.85
C VAL A 103 26.04 10.52 -2.56
N VAL A 104 26.68 9.72 -3.43
CA VAL A 104 28.10 9.36 -3.28
C VAL A 104 29.00 10.61 -3.38
N LYS A 105 28.74 11.51 -4.31
CA LYS A 105 29.47 12.78 -4.43
C LYS A 105 29.33 13.69 -3.19
N LEU A 106 28.19 13.56 -2.49
CA LEU A 106 27.93 14.26 -1.21
C LEU A 106 28.50 13.54 0.02
N GLY A 107 29.18 12.41 -0.16
CA GLY A 107 29.80 11.63 0.91
C GLY A 107 28.86 10.62 1.59
N GLY A 108 27.67 10.37 1.02
CA GLY A 108 26.73 9.35 1.50
C GLY A 108 26.91 7.99 0.83
N SER A 109 26.04 7.03 1.19
CA SER A 109 26.02 5.69 0.60
C SER A 109 24.96 5.59 -0.50
N ALA A 110 25.35 5.03 -1.65
CA ALA A 110 24.41 4.74 -2.75
C ALA A 110 23.27 3.81 -2.33
N GLU A 111 23.51 2.95 -1.34
CA GLU A 111 22.50 1.99 -0.83
C GLU A 111 21.34 2.68 -0.11
N ALA A 112 21.49 3.94 0.31
CA ALA A 112 20.41 4.72 0.88
C ALA A 112 19.32 5.08 -0.14
N ILE A 113 19.64 5.01 -1.44
CA ILE A 113 18.73 5.36 -2.54
C ILE A 113 18.14 4.07 -3.12
N ASN A 114 16.96 3.73 -2.63
CA ASN A 114 16.14 2.63 -3.13
C ASN A 114 14.66 3.01 -3.08
N PRO A 115 13.81 2.43 -3.94
CA PRO A 115 12.36 2.53 -3.79
C PRO A 115 11.91 2.00 -2.42
N LEU A 116 10.87 2.62 -1.84
CA LEU A 116 10.29 2.18 -0.56
C LEU A 116 9.56 0.83 -0.68
N SER A 117 9.07 0.51 -1.87
CA SER A 117 8.47 -0.78 -2.21
C SER A 117 9.27 -1.44 -3.32
N PRO A 118 9.30 -2.78 -3.43
CA PRO A 118 9.90 -3.45 -4.56
C PRO A 118 9.39 -2.89 -5.89
N ALA A 119 10.30 -2.51 -6.78
CA ALA A 119 9.97 -1.97 -8.10
C ALA A 119 10.65 -2.85 -9.15
N GLU A 120 9.86 -3.38 -10.07
CA GLU A 120 10.32 -4.31 -11.10
C GLU A 120 10.03 -3.75 -12.49
N LEU A 121 11.05 -3.72 -13.34
CA LEU A 121 10.90 -3.35 -14.73
C LEU A 121 10.66 -4.61 -15.55
N VAL A 122 9.55 -4.64 -16.27
CA VAL A 122 9.16 -5.76 -17.13
C VAL A 122 9.16 -5.30 -18.57
N ILE A 123 9.98 -5.98 -19.38
CA ILE A 123 10.07 -5.73 -20.82
C ILE A 123 8.92 -6.46 -21.50
N ASP A 124 8.11 -5.75 -22.25
CA ASP A 124 6.89 -6.25 -22.89
C ASP A 124 6.99 -6.42 -24.41
N HIS A 125 8.20 -6.38 -24.94
CA HIS A 125 8.46 -6.56 -26.38
C HIS A 125 9.59 -7.54 -26.69
#